data_312d0da6ec680ff5625cbf1a4763a711
#
_entry.id   312d0da6ec680ff5625cbf1a4763a711
#
_cell.length_a   1.000
_cell.length_b   1.000
_cell.length_c   1.000
_cell.angle_alpha   90.00
_cell.angle_beta   90.00
_cell.angle_gamma   90.00
#
_symmetry.space_group_name_H-M   'P 1'
#
loop_
_entity.id
_entity.type
_entity.pdbx_description
1 polymer ?
#
loop_
_entity_poly.entity_id
_entity_poly.type
_entity_poly.pdbx_seq_one_letter_code
_entity_poly.pdbx_strand_id
1 'polypeptide(L)'
;MNYRHAFHAGNFADVFKHAVLVRILLHLREKPAPFRVIDTHAGAGLYDLTGPEASRTGEWRHGIERVRAAPLAPEAASLLAPYLEAIAAFSPGERLVRYPGSPLLALRFMRAQDRLTACELEPSASAALERALAGDPRATAVAIDGWVALNAYLPPKERRGLVLIDPPFEQPDEFSRLAHTIVKAWRKWATGVYMLWYPIKDRRAVGAFAGALAASGTPKILRAELAVGAGAGELEAAGLVLINPPWRLAEELKILLDPLARVLVRGPGGGYRLNWLRGEA
;
A
#
# COMPACT_ATOMS: atom_id res chain seq x y z
N MET A 1 16.55 -10.30 -8.44
CA MET A 1 15.55 -9.99 -7.40
C MET A 1 15.10 -11.29 -6.76
N ASN A 2 15.32 -11.44 -5.45
CA ASN A 2 14.96 -12.67 -4.71
C ASN A 2 13.58 -12.56 -4.03
N TYR A 3 13.06 -11.35 -3.88
CA TYR A 3 11.77 -11.10 -3.28
C TYR A 3 10.63 -11.56 -4.20
N ARG A 4 9.75 -12.40 -3.65
CA ARG A 4 8.53 -12.85 -4.35
C ARG A 4 7.35 -12.60 -3.41
N HIS A 5 6.53 -11.60 -3.75
CA HIS A 5 5.40 -11.18 -2.92
C HIS A 5 4.36 -12.30 -2.66
N ALA A 6 4.29 -13.31 -3.53
CA ALA A 6 3.41 -14.46 -3.36
C ALA A 6 3.59 -15.21 -2.02
N PHE A 7 4.78 -15.14 -1.39
CA PHE A 7 5.01 -15.67 -0.06
C PHE A 7 4.37 -14.86 1.07
N HIS A 8 4.11 -13.58 0.83
CA HIS A 8 3.72 -12.59 1.84
C HIS A 8 2.31 -12.03 1.63
N ALA A 9 1.66 -12.36 0.50
CA ALA A 9 0.37 -11.81 0.13
C ALA A 9 -0.68 -11.98 1.23
N GLY A 10 -1.35 -10.91 1.59
CA GLY A 10 -2.36 -10.88 2.64
C GLY A 10 -1.84 -10.88 4.07
N ASN A 11 -0.54 -10.70 4.30
CA ASN A 11 0.04 -10.54 5.63
C ASN A 11 -0.38 -9.21 6.29
N PHE A 12 0.09 -8.96 7.51
CA PHE A 12 -0.26 -7.73 8.25
C PHE A 12 0.13 -6.45 7.51
N ALA A 13 1.27 -6.46 6.80
CA ALA A 13 1.76 -5.30 6.07
C ALA A 13 0.87 -4.98 4.86
N ASP A 14 0.44 -6.02 4.13
CA ASP A 14 -0.56 -5.89 3.07
C ASP A 14 -1.90 -5.39 3.60
N VAL A 15 -2.40 -5.97 4.69
CA VAL A 15 -3.66 -5.52 5.32
C VAL A 15 -3.59 -4.04 5.66
N PHE A 16 -2.53 -3.62 6.32
CA PHE A 16 -2.32 -2.22 6.69
C PHE A 16 -2.23 -1.31 5.46
N LYS A 17 -1.38 -1.65 4.49
CA LYS A 17 -1.18 -0.91 3.24
C LYS A 17 -2.49 -0.80 2.45
N HIS A 18 -3.17 -1.90 2.24
CA HIS A 18 -4.36 -1.95 1.40
C HIS A 18 -5.59 -1.31 2.06
N ALA A 19 -5.74 -1.39 3.38
CA ALA A 19 -6.77 -0.64 4.08
C ALA A 19 -6.60 0.87 3.87
N VAL A 20 -5.38 1.39 4.01
CA VAL A 20 -5.08 2.82 3.76
C VAL A 20 -5.28 3.19 2.29
N LEU A 21 -4.83 2.34 1.35
CA LEU A 21 -5.05 2.53 -0.09
C LEU A 21 -6.53 2.71 -0.40
N VAL A 22 -7.40 1.83 0.11
CA VAL A 22 -8.85 1.90 -0.13
C VAL A 22 -9.43 3.20 0.41
N ARG A 23 -9.01 3.67 1.60
CA ARG A 23 -9.47 4.96 2.15
C ARG A 23 -9.10 6.13 1.24
N ILE A 24 -7.88 6.15 0.71
CA ILE A 24 -7.44 7.19 -0.25
C ILE A 24 -8.27 7.14 -1.53
N LEU A 25 -8.51 5.96 -2.09
CA LEU A 25 -9.30 5.78 -3.32
C LEU A 25 -10.76 6.23 -3.15
N LEU A 26 -11.38 5.91 -2.03
CA LEU A 26 -12.74 6.36 -1.71
C LEU A 26 -12.81 7.88 -1.64
N HIS A 27 -11.84 8.54 -1.02
CA HIS A 27 -11.76 9.99 -1.00
C HIS A 27 -11.57 10.59 -2.42
N LEU A 28 -10.70 9.99 -3.24
CA LEU A 28 -10.51 10.46 -4.61
C LEU A 28 -11.80 10.37 -5.46
N ARG A 29 -12.68 9.43 -5.16
CA ARG A 29 -13.99 9.26 -5.83
C ARG A 29 -15.01 10.32 -5.46
N GLU A 30 -14.88 11.00 -4.34
CA GLU A 30 -15.85 12.03 -3.89
C GLU A 30 -15.99 13.16 -4.92
N LYS A 31 -14.94 13.47 -5.67
CA LYS A 31 -15.00 14.51 -6.71
C LYS A 31 -15.29 13.89 -8.08
N PRO A 32 -16.14 14.54 -8.92
CA PRO A 32 -16.48 14.02 -10.25
C PRO A 32 -15.30 13.99 -11.22
N ALA A 33 -14.30 14.86 -11.05
CA ALA A 33 -13.11 14.90 -11.92
C ALA A 33 -12.34 13.58 -11.90
N PRO A 34 -11.82 13.09 -13.05
CA PRO A 34 -11.07 11.86 -13.13
C PRO A 34 -9.78 11.91 -12.28
N PHE A 35 -9.31 10.74 -11.87
CA PHE A 35 -8.02 10.59 -11.22
C PHE A 35 -7.19 9.47 -11.84
N ARG A 36 -5.88 9.53 -11.62
CA ARG A 36 -4.95 8.46 -12.01
C ARG A 36 -4.33 7.82 -10.78
N VAL A 37 -4.23 6.49 -10.83
CA VAL A 37 -3.36 5.72 -9.93
C VAL A 37 -2.11 5.31 -10.69
N ILE A 38 -0.95 5.55 -10.11
CA ILE A 38 0.35 5.07 -10.59
C ILE A 38 0.88 4.15 -9.50
N ASP A 39 0.91 2.86 -9.77
CA ASP A 39 1.45 1.84 -8.90
C ASP A 39 2.82 1.43 -9.43
N THR A 40 3.88 1.81 -8.73
CA THR A 40 5.25 1.70 -9.23
C THR A 40 5.86 0.31 -9.05
N HIS A 41 5.29 -0.50 -8.14
CA HIS A 41 5.76 -1.86 -7.82
C HIS A 41 4.53 -2.74 -7.61
N ALA A 42 3.82 -3.01 -8.71
CA ALA A 42 2.46 -3.55 -8.68
C ALA A 42 2.38 -5.06 -8.37
N GLY A 43 3.49 -5.78 -8.44
CA GLY A 43 3.51 -7.22 -8.25
C GLY A 43 2.71 -7.97 -9.32
N ALA A 44 2.30 -9.18 -9.01
CA ALA A 44 1.52 -10.04 -9.92
C ALA A 44 0.03 -9.67 -10.04
N GLY A 45 -0.46 -8.73 -9.25
CA GLY A 45 -1.85 -8.28 -9.24
C GLY A 45 -2.82 -9.20 -8.50
N LEU A 46 -2.76 -10.51 -8.67
CA LEU A 46 -3.60 -11.49 -7.99
C LEU A 46 -2.76 -12.64 -7.43
N TYR A 47 -3.01 -13.02 -6.20
CA TYR A 47 -2.27 -14.06 -5.50
C TYR A 47 -3.16 -15.22 -5.09
N ASP A 48 -2.71 -16.47 -5.37
CA ASP A 48 -3.35 -17.69 -4.93
C ASP A 48 -2.90 -18.06 -3.52
N LEU A 49 -3.80 -17.95 -2.54
CA LEU A 49 -3.52 -18.28 -1.14
C LEU A 49 -3.50 -19.79 -0.86
N THR A 50 -3.92 -20.60 -1.84
CA THR A 50 -3.86 -22.08 -1.77
C THR A 50 -2.61 -22.61 -2.44
N GLY A 51 -1.88 -21.78 -3.16
CA GLY A 51 -0.64 -22.10 -3.86
C GLY A 51 0.52 -22.44 -2.94
N PRO A 52 1.61 -23.00 -3.48
CA PRO A 52 2.75 -23.47 -2.70
C PRO A 52 3.47 -22.35 -1.95
N GLU A 53 3.58 -21.16 -2.52
CA GLU A 53 4.23 -20.01 -1.91
C GLU A 53 3.48 -19.55 -0.65
N ALA A 54 2.20 -19.24 -0.78
CA ALA A 54 1.36 -18.79 0.32
C ALA A 54 1.14 -19.88 1.38
N SER A 55 1.09 -21.14 0.97
CA SER A 55 0.97 -22.28 1.90
C SER A 55 2.23 -22.49 2.72
N ARG A 56 3.41 -22.22 2.16
CA ARG A 56 4.71 -22.38 2.83
C ARG A 56 4.87 -21.44 4.01
N THR A 57 4.46 -20.18 3.89
CA THR A 57 4.59 -19.17 4.95
C THR A 57 3.34 -19.06 5.80
N GLY A 58 2.17 -19.20 5.20
CA GLY A 58 0.88 -19.06 5.89
C GLY A 58 0.62 -17.66 6.46
N GLU A 59 1.38 -16.64 6.07
CA GLU A 59 1.32 -15.29 6.66
C GLU A 59 -0.06 -14.65 6.56
N TRP A 60 -0.83 -14.92 5.51
CA TRP A 60 -2.19 -14.42 5.33
C TRP A 60 -3.16 -14.86 6.44
N ARG A 61 -2.91 -16.01 7.10
CA ARG A 61 -3.71 -16.49 8.24
C ARG A 61 -3.57 -15.58 9.45
N HIS A 62 -2.38 -14.98 9.62
CA HIS A 62 -2.10 -14.02 10.68
C HIS A 62 -2.35 -12.57 10.26
N GLY A 63 -2.69 -12.34 8.99
CA GLY A 63 -3.03 -11.07 8.36
C GLY A 63 -4.53 -10.95 8.09
N ILE A 64 -4.88 -11.05 6.83
CA ILE A 64 -6.26 -10.79 6.35
C ILE A 64 -7.31 -11.73 6.96
N GLU A 65 -6.98 -13.00 7.22
CA GLU A 65 -7.93 -13.94 7.81
C GLU A 65 -8.31 -13.53 9.24
N ARG A 66 -7.32 -13.08 10.05
CA ARG A 66 -7.60 -12.56 11.38
C ARG A 66 -8.49 -11.32 11.37
N VAL A 67 -8.24 -10.39 10.45
CA VAL A 67 -9.02 -9.14 10.38
C VAL A 67 -10.44 -9.41 9.92
N ARG A 68 -10.65 -10.36 9.00
CA ARG A 68 -12.00 -10.79 8.59
C ARG A 68 -12.81 -11.42 9.72
N ALA A 69 -12.16 -12.14 10.62
CA ALA A 69 -12.81 -12.84 11.74
C ALA A 69 -12.95 -11.98 13.01
N ALA A 70 -12.26 -10.84 13.08
CA ALA A 70 -12.19 -10.05 14.31
C ALA A 70 -13.51 -9.30 14.61
N PRO A 71 -13.98 -9.32 15.85
CA PRO A 71 -15.04 -8.43 16.29
C PRO A 71 -14.48 -7.00 16.42
N LEU A 72 -14.74 -6.17 15.44
CA LEU A 72 -14.29 -4.77 15.41
C LEU A 72 -15.40 -3.86 15.96
N ALA A 73 -14.99 -2.76 16.60
CA ALA A 73 -15.91 -1.68 16.97
C ALA A 73 -16.61 -1.13 15.71
N PRO A 74 -17.88 -0.69 15.81
CA PRO A 74 -18.69 -0.29 14.64
C PRO A 74 -18.00 0.72 13.72
N GLU A 75 -17.31 1.69 14.28
CA GLU A 75 -16.60 2.73 13.51
C GLU A 75 -15.44 2.13 12.70
N ALA A 76 -14.60 1.32 13.32
CA ALA A 76 -13.49 0.65 12.64
C ALA A 76 -14.00 -0.37 11.60
N ALA A 77 -15.07 -1.12 11.93
CA ALA A 77 -15.71 -2.05 11.01
C ALA A 77 -16.23 -1.33 9.77
N SER A 78 -16.92 -0.18 9.94
CA SER A 78 -17.42 0.64 8.83
C SER A 78 -16.30 1.16 7.92
N LEU A 79 -15.17 1.58 8.49
CA LEU A 79 -14.02 2.06 7.72
C LEU A 79 -13.31 0.93 6.95
N LEU A 80 -13.29 -0.28 7.50
CA LEU A 80 -12.66 -1.46 6.86
C LEU A 80 -13.59 -2.19 5.89
N ALA A 81 -14.90 -2.06 6.04
CA ALA A 81 -15.88 -2.80 5.23
C ALA A 81 -15.61 -2.72 3.71
N PRO A 82 -15.34 -1.55 3.09
CA PRO A 82 -15.07 -1.49 1.66
C PRO A 82 -13.84 -2.34 1.24
N TYR A 83 -12.79 -2.35 2.05
CA TYR A 83 -11.62 -3.17 1.81
C TYR A 83 -11.94 -4.67 1.92
N LEU A 84 -12.64 -5.09 2.97
CA LEU A 84 -13.00 -6.49 3.20
C LEU A 84 -13.97 -7.00 2.14
N GLU A 85 -14.93 -6.19 1.70
CA GLU A 85 -15.84 -6.49 0.59
C GLU A 85 -15.09 -6.64 -0.73
N ALA A 86 -14.09 -5.78 -0.98
CA ALA A 86 -13.25 -5.92 -2.16
C ALA A 86 -12.46 -7.23 -2.15
N ILE A 87 -11.89 -7.65 -1.01
CA ILE A 87 -11.23 -8.95 -0.86
C ILE A 87 -12.20 -10.10 -1.11
N ALA A 88 -13.40 -10.05 -0.51
CA ALA A 88 -14.41 -11.10 -0.67
C ALA A 88 -14.84 -11.31 -2.12
N ALA A 89 -14.87 -10.26 -2.93
CA ALA A 89 -15.20 -10.34 -4.35
C ALA A 89 -14.23 -11.21 -5.17
N PHE A 90 -12.96 -11.37 -4.72
CA PHE A 90 -11.98 -12.24 -5.37
C PHE A 90 -11.97 -13.67 -4.81
N SER A 91 -12.68 -13.91 -3.71
CA SER A 91 -12.81 -15.22 -3.07
C SER A 91 -14.28 -15.48 -2.70
N PRO A 92 -15.13 -15.74 -3.70
CA PRO A 92 -16.54 -16.03 -3.43
C PRO A 92 -16.68 -17.30 -2.58
N GLY A 93 -17.40 -17.19 -1.46
CA GLY A 93 -17.56 -18.25 -0.47
C GLY A 93 -16.92 -17.92 0.88
N GLU A 94 -16.98 -18.86 1.81
CA GLU A 94 -16.47 -18.65 3.17
C GLU A 94 -14.94 -18.65 3.24
N ARG A 95 -14.30 -19.49 2.42
CA ARG A 95 -12.85 -19.67 2.42
C ARG A 95 -12.15 -18.62 1.55
N LEU A 96 -11.13 -18.01 2.11
CA LEU A 96 -10.25 -17.12 1.35
C LEU A 96 -9.28 -17.95 0.51
N VAL A 97 -9.38 -17.86 -0.82
CA VAL A 97 -8.55 -18.61 -1.77
C VAL A 97 -7.68 -17.70 -2.64
N ARG A 98 -8.06 -16.44 -2.79
CA ARG A 98 -7.34 -15.45 -3.58
C ARG A 98 -7.22 -14.12 -2.84
N TYR A 99 -6.13 -13.43 -3.06
CA TYR A 99 -5.90 -12.11 -2.50
C TYR A 99 -5.51 -11.13 -3.61
N PRO A 100 -6.27 -10.03 -3.79
CA PRO A 100 -5.94 -9.00 -4.77
C PRO A 100 -4.79 -8.12 -4.27
N GLY A 101 -3.81 -7.88 -5.11
CA GLY A 101 -2.80 -6.86 -4.90
C GLY A 101 -3.38 -5.45 -5.11
N SER A 102 -2.53 -4.45 -4.86
CA SER A 102 -2.87 -3.02 -5.00
C SER A 102 -3.51 -2.65 -6.34
N PRO A 103 -3.08 -3.18 -7.53
CA PRO A 103 -3.68 -2.80 -8.82
C PRO A 103 -5.15 -3.22 -8.93
N LEU A 104 -5.48 -4.46 -8.53
CA LEU A 104 -6.85 -4.97 -8.59
C LEU A 104 -7.75 -4.32 -7.53
N LEU A 105 -7.21 -4.01 -6.35
CA LEU A 105 -7.91 -3.20 -5.36
C LEU A 105 -8.18 -1.79 -5.90
N ALA A 106 -7.22 -1.15 -6.55
CA ALA A 106 -7.43 0.15 -7.15
C ALA A 106 -8.56 0.12 -8.19
N LEU A 107 -8.53 -0.84 -9.11
CA LEU A 107 -9.58 -1.00 -10.13
C LEU A 107 -10.97 -1.18 -9.55
N ARG A 108 -11.10 -1.87 -8.41
CA ARG A 108 -12.39 -2.07 -7.75
C ARG A 108 -13.05 -0.75 -7.33
N PHE A 109 -12.26 0.28 -7.04
CA PHE A 109 -12.74 1.60 -6.61
C PHE A 109 -12.67 2.67 -7.70
N MET A 110 -12.19 2.34 -8.89
CA MET A 110 -12.08 3.27 -10.02
C MET A 110 -13.36 3.30 -10.87
N ARG A 111 -13.67 4.48 -11.39
CA ARG A 111 -14.80 4.72 -12.32
C ARG A 111 -14.32 4.59 -13.76
N ALA A 112 -15.24 4.62 -14.73
CA ALA A 112 -14.92 4.48 -16.16
C ALA A 112 -13.93 5.54 -16.69
N GLN A 113 -13.95 6.76 -16.12
CA GLN A 113 -13.04 7.85 -16.49
C GLN A 113 -11.69 7.82 -15.79
N ASP A 114 -11.51 7.04 -14.72
CA ASP A 114 -10.27 6.96 -13.96
C ASP A 114 -9.27 6.03 -14.69
N ARG A 115 -7.97 6.18 -14.42
CA ARG A 115 -6.92 5.40 -15.10
C ARG A 115 -5.90 4.85 -14.12
N LEU A 116 -5.46 3.61 -14.36
CA LEU A 116 -4.38 2.92 -13.65
C LEU A 116 -3.20 2.71 -14.58
N THR A 117 -2.02 3.06 -14.10
CA THR A 117 -0.73 2.62 -14.66
C THR A 117 -0.05 1.77 -13.60
N ALA A 118 0.08 0.48 -13.86
CA ALA A 118 0.68 -0.50 -12.94
C ALA A 118 2.02 -0.97 -13.52
N CYS A 119 3.10 -0.70 -12.80
CA CYS A 119 4.47 -0.96 -13.23
C CYS A 119 5.05 -2.15 -12.45
N GLU A 120 5.67 -3.08 -13.16
CA GLU A 120 6.35 -4.23 -12.56
C GLU A 120 7.56 -4.60 -13.41
N LEU A 121 8.71 -4.77 -12.75
CA LEU A 121 9.97 -5.05 -13.45
C LEU A 121 10.27 -6.55 -13.53
N GLU A 122 9.87 -7.34 -12.51
CA GLU A 122 10.15 -8.78 -12.49
C GLU A 122 9.33 -9.46 -13.59
N PRO A 123 9.97 -10.21 -14.53
CA PRO A 123 9.29 -10.68 -15.73
C PRO A 123 8.08 -11.59 -15.47
N SER A 124 8.16 -12.49 -14.49
CA SER A 124 7.07 -13.42 -14.19
C SER A 124 5.89 -12.71 -13.52
N ALA A 125 6.15 -11.76 -12.61
CA ALA A 125 5.14 -10.93 -11.98
C ALA A 125 4.51 -9.96 -12.98
N SER A 126 5.31 -9.35 -13.86
CA SER A 126 4.82 -8.49 -14.95
C SER A 126 3.89 -9.22 -15.90
N ALA A 127 4.25 -10.43 -16.33
CA ALA A 127 3.38 -11.26 -17.16
C ALA A 127 2.09 -11.67 -16.45
N ALA A 128 2.15 -11.93 -15.13
CA ALA A 128 0.96 -12.22 -14.33
C ALA A 128 0.08 -10.98 -14.16
N LEU A 129 0.67 -9.81 -13.92
CA LEU A 129 0.00 -8.53 -13.84
C LEU A 129 -0.75 -8.19 -15.13
N GLU A 130 -0.10 -8.37 -16.28
CA GLU A 130 -0.72 -8.17 -17.58
C GLU A 130 -1.98 -9.04 -17.75
N ARG A 131 -1.90 -10.33 -17.39
CA ARG A 131 -3.06 -11.23 -17.40
C ARG A 131 -4.15 -10.79 -16.41
N ALA A 132 -3.77 -10.35 -15.22
CA ALA A 132 -4.71 -9.92 -14.18
C ALA A 132 -5.48 -8.64 -14.56
N LEU A 133 -4.87 -7.77 -15.36
CA LEU A 133 -5.45 -6.51 -15.82
C LEU A 133 -6.08 -6.61 -17.23
N ALA A 134 -5.92 -7.76 -17.90
CA ALA A 134 -6.41 -7.94 -19.26
C ALA A 134 -7.92 -7.70 -19.37
N GLY A 135 -8.32 -6.95 -20.40
CA GLY A 135 -9.72 -6.62 -20.68
C GLY A 135 -10.29 -5.44 -19.89
N ASP A 136 -9.58 -4.86 -18.93
CA ASP A 136 -10.03 -3.62 -18.29
C ASP A 136 -9.43 -2.39 -19.00
N PRO A 137 -10.26 -1.59 -19.72
CA PRO A 137 -9.76 -0.45 -20.50
C PRO A 137 -9.23 0.71 -19.62
N ARG A 138 -9.44 0.65 -18.31
CA ARG A 138 -8.94 1.66 -17.38
C ARG A 138 -7.49 1.41 -16.96
N ALA A 139 -6.97 0.20 -17.17
CA ALA A 139 -5.68 -0.25 -16.68
C ALA A 139 -4.65 -0.47 -17.77
N THR A 140 -3.40 -0.14 -17.47
CA THR A 140 -2.24 -0.46 -18.31
C THR A 140 -1.17 -1.08 -17.42
N ALA A 141 -0.77 -2.33 -17.72
CA ALA A 141 0.42 -2.95 -17.16
C ALA A 141 1.64 -2.51 -17.97
N VAL A 142 2.73 -2.19 -17.30
CA VAL A 142 3.97 -1.74 -17.94
C VAL A 142 5.17 -2.46 -17.32
N ALA A 143 5.94 -3.17 -18.15
CA ALA A 143 7.20 -3.80 -17.73
C ALA A 143 8.31 -2.74 -17.64
N ILE A 144 8.42 -2.08 -16.48
CA ILE A 144 9.36 -0.98 -16.26
C ILE A 144 9.79 -0.92 -14.79
N ASP A 145 11.02 -0.44 -14.54
CA ASP A 145 11.50 -0.10 -13.19
C ASP A 145 10.63 1.00 -12.58
N GLY A 146 10.12 0.77 -11.36
CA GLY A 146 9.22 1.69 -10.66
C GLY A 146 9.83 3.07 -10.41
N TRP A 147 11.14 3.16 -10.26
CA TRP A 147 11.85 4.43 -10.10
C TRP A 147 11.92 5.23 -11.41
N VAL A 148 12.06 4.52 -12.54
CA VAL A 148 11.97 5.13 -13.87
C VAL A 148 10.53 5.58 -14.14
N ALA A 149 9.54 4.78 -13.76
CA ALA A 149 8.11 5.08 -13.90
C ALA A 149 7.72 6.40 -13.22
N LEU A 150 8.23 6.69 -12.02
CA LEU A 150 8.01 7.97 -11.32
C LEU A 150 8.46 9.18 -12.15
N ASN A 151 9.50 9.01 -12.96
CA ASN A 151 9.95 10.10 -13.83
C ASN A 151 9.14 10.19 -15.11
N ALA A 152 8.72 9.06 -15.67
CA ALA A 152 8.05 8.96 -16.97
C ALA A 152 6.56 9.33 -16.91
N TYR A 153 5.87 8.97 -15.81
CA TYR A 153 4.41 9.12 -15.71
C TYR A 153 3.95 10.33 -14.87
N LEU A 154 4.86 11.14 -14.33
CA LEU A 154 4.53 12.35 -13.60
C LEU A 154 4.89 13.62 -14.38
N PRO A 155 3.99 14.64 -14.40
CA PRO A 155 2.62 14.64 -13.89
C PRO A 155 1.64 13.93 -14.85
N PRO A 156 0.60 13.26 -14.33
CA PRO A 156 -0.43 12.67 -15.18
C PRO A 156 -1.40 13.70 -15.76
N LYS A 157 -2.10 13.35 -16.82
CA LYS A 157 -3.09 14.23 -17.47
C LYS A 157 -4.27 14.59 -16.56
N GLU A 158 -4.66 13.68 -15.67
CA GLU A 158 -5.83 13.79 -14.80
C GLU A 158 -5.67 14.84 -13.70
N ARG A 159 -4.47 15.36 -13.45
CA ARG A 159 -4.14 16.36 -12.41
C ARG A 159 -4.49 15.98 -10.97
N ARG A 160 -5.17 14.86 -10.76
CA ARG A 160 -5.54 14.28 -9.46
C ARG A 160 -5.18 12.81 -9.45
N GLY A 161 -4.80 12.27 -8.30
CA GLY A 161 -4.56 10.84 -8.19
C GLY A 161 -3.62 10.46 -7.07
N LEU A 162 -3.17 9.23 -7.15
CA LEU A 162 -2.33 8.56 -6.19
C LEU A 162 -1.09 7.97 -6.87
N VAL A 163 0.06 8.15 -6.25
CA VAL A 163 1.27 7.37 -6.52
C VAL A 163 1.49 6.41 -5.36
N LEU A 164 1.45 5.12 -5.63
CA LEU A 164 1.80 4.07 -4.69
C LEU A 164 3.24 3.61 -4.98
N ILE A 165 4.08 3.58 -3.93
CA ILE A 165 5.49 3.21 -4.01
C ILE A 165 5.77 2.17 -2.94
N ASP A 166 6.01 0.94 -3.38
CA ASP A 166 6.16 -0.24 -2.52
C ASP A 166 7.35 -1.11 -2.99
N PRO A 167 8.59 -0.59 -2.90
CA PRO A 167 9.77 -1.29 -3.39
C PRO A 167 10.12 -2.50 -2.51
N PRO A 168 10.86 -3.50 -3.02
CA PRO A 168 11.16 -4.74 -2.31
C PRO A 168 12.17 -4.59 -1.15
N PHE A 169 12.80 -3.44 -0.99
CA PHE A 169 13.83 -3.17 0.04
C PHE A 169 14.93 -4.23 0.08
N GLU A 170 15.46 -4.58 -1.08
CA GLU A 170 16.60 -5.50 -1.24
C GLU A 170 17.95 -4.77 -1.25
N GLN A 171 17.96 -3.48 -1.58
CA GLN A 171 19.19 -2.69 -1.68
C GLN A 171 19.44 -1.88 -0.38
N PRO A 172 20.70 -1.76 0.07
CA PRO A 172 21.02 -1.06 1.31
C PRO A 172 20.65 0.43 1.32
N ASP A 173 20.61 1.08 0.14
CA ASP A 173 20.36 2.51 -0.03
C ASP A 173 18.90 2.86 -0.37
N GLU A 174 17.97 1.91 -0.29
CA GLU A 174 16.57 2.11 -0.67
C GLU A 174 15.89 3.26 0.07
N PHE A 175 16.16 3.46 1.36
CA PHE A 175 15.63 4.60 2.10
C PHE A 175 16.12 5.95 1.57
N SER A 176 17.40 6.06 1.24
CA SER A 176 17.97 7.28 0.65
C SER A 176 17.42 7.54 -0.74
N ARG A 177 17.32 6.49 -1.56
CA ARG A 177 16.74 6.52 -2.89
C ARG A 177 15.27 6.95 -2.83
N LEU A 178 14.50 6.36 -1.91
CA LEU A 178 13.10 6.67 -1.71
C LEU A 178 12.90 8.15 -1.31
N ALA A 179 13.65 8.64 -0.30
CA ALA A 179 13.56 10.03 0.15
C ALA A 179 13.87 11.02 -0.97
N HIS A 180 14.95 10.77 -1.72
CA HIS A 180 15.38 11.64 -2.81
C HIS A 180 14.39 11.66 -3.98
N THR A 181 13.93 10.45 -4.38
CA THR A 181 13.05 10.31 -5.55
C THR A 181 11.66 10.88 -5.28
N ILE A 182 11.12 10.70 -4.06
CA ILE A 182 9.79 11.21 -3.75
C ILE A 182 9.74 12.74 -3.70
N VAL A 183 10.78 13.39 -3.20
CA VAL A 183 10.85 14.85 -3.21
C VAL A 183 10.88 15.39 -4.64
N LYS A 184 11.64 14.75 -5.53
CA LYS A 184 11.63 15.08 -6.98
C LYS A 184 10.26 14.85 -7.61
N ALA A 185 9.62 13.73 -7.33
CA ALA A 185 8.30 13.39 -7.84
C ALA A 185 7.24 14.42 -7.36
N TRP A 186 7.26 14.75 -6.08
CA TRP A 186 6.37 15.77 -5.52
C TRP A 186 6.56 17.13 -6.17
N ARG A 187 7.80 17.58 -6.42
CA ARG A 187 8.05 18.85 -7.13
C ARG A 187 7.47 18.87 -8.52
N LYS A 188 7.43 17.73 -9.23
CA LYS A 188 6.79 17.62 -10.54
C LYS A 188 5.26 17.64 -10.45
N TRP A 189 4.70 17.09 -9.39
CA TRP A 189 3.26 16.96 -9.23
C TRP A 189 2.83 17.19 -7.77
N ALA A 190 2.90 18.44 -7.33
CA ALA A 190 2.67 18.84 -5.94
C ALA A 190 1.23 18.59 -5.44
N THR A 191 0.26 18.38 -6.34
CA THR A 191 -1.15 18.13 -5.99
C THR A 191 -1.51 16.64 -5.88
N GLY A 192 -0.60 15.75 -6.25
CA GLY A 192 -0.78 14.30 -6.12
C GLY A 192 -0.73 13.83 -4.67
N VAL A 193 -1.47 12.77 -4.37
CA VAL A 193 -1.30 12.00 -3.13
C VAL A 193 -0.18 10.99 -3.36
N TYR A 194 0.75 10.88 -2.41
CA TYR A 194 1.80 9.87 -2.46
C TYR A 194 1.68 8.97 -1.25
N MET A 195 1.76 7.66 -1.47
CA MET A 195 1.72 6.63 -0.45
C MET A 195 2.96 5.74 -0.61
N LEU A 196 3.87 5.83 0.35
CA LEU A 196 5.14 5.11 0.36
C LEU A 196 5.10 4.06 1.45
N TRP A 197 5.30 2.81 1.08
CA TRP A 197 5.47 1.73 2.04
C TRP A 197 6.95 1.51 2.37
N TYR A 198 7.26 1.09 3.61
CA TYR A 198 8.59 0.68 4.03
C TYR A 198 8.56 -0.34 5.18
N PRO A 199 9.53 -1.29 5.23
CA PRO A 199 9.70 -2.20 6.34
C PRO A 199 10.40 -1.51 7.51
N ILE A 200 10.09 -1.90 8.75
CA ILE A 200 10.79 -1.42 9.94
C ILE A 200 11.65 -2.57 10.49
N LYS A 201 12.80 -2.80 9.85
CA LYS A 201 13.84 -3.74 10.27
C LYS A 201 14.93 -3.05 11.10
N ASP A 202 15.27 -1.82 10.74
CA ASP A 202 16.21 -0.95 11.43
C ASP A 202 15.57 0.39 11.78
N ARG A 203 15.29 0.61 13.06
CA ARG A 203 14.66 1.84 13.56
C ARG A 203 15.53 3.09 13.37
N ARG A 204 16.87 2.93 13.32
CA ARG A 204 17.79 4.04 13.07
C ARG A 204 17.69 4.50 11.61
N ALA A 205 17.70 3.57 10.66
CA ALA A 205 17.50 3.86 9.24
C ALA A 205 16.14 4.53 8.97
N VAL A 206 15.07 4.01 9.58
CA VAL A 206 13.72 4.62 9.53
C VAL A 206 13.70 6.02 10.12
N GLY A 207 14.40 6.25 11.24
CA GLY A 207 14.53 7.56 11.86
C GLY A 207 15.24 8.57 10.95
N ALA A 208 16.34 8.16 10.31
CA ALA A 208 17.07 8.97 9.33
C ALA A 208 16.21 9.31 8.11
N PHE A 209 15.48 8.33 7.56
CA PHE A 209 14.53 8.53 6.47
C PHE A 209 13.43 9.54 6.82
N ALA A 210 12.78 9.37 7.98
CA ALA A 210 11.77 10.31 8.45
C ALA A 210 12.32 11.73 8.66
N GLY A 211 13.54 11.85 9.21
CA GLY A 211 14.24 13.13 9.37
C GLY A 211 14.53 13.81 8.03
N ALA A 212 15.02 13.06 7.04
CA ALA A 212 15.26 13.56 5.69
C ALA A 212 13.97 14.08 5.02
N LEU A 213 12.86 13.37 5.17
CA LEU A 213 11.57 13.82 4.65
C LEU A 213 11.08 15.08 5.37
N ALA A 214 11.17 15.15 6.69
CA ALA A 214 10.80 16.33 7.47
C ALA A 214 11.60 17.58 7.07
N ALA A 215 12.89 17.41 6.77
CA ALA A 215 13.78 18.48 6.33
C ALA A 215 13.65 18.86 4.85
N SER A 216 12.95 18.06 4.03
CA SER A 216 12.89 18.20 2.56
C SER A 216 12.18 19.46 2.04
N GLY A 217 11.45 20.16 2.89
CA GLY A 217 10.57 21.25 2.49
C GLY A 217 9.18 20.83 1.96
N THR A 218 8.95 19.53 1.73
CA THR A 218 7.66 19.00 1.31
C THR A 218 6.62 19.12 2.44
N PRO A 219 5.48 19.78 2.23
CA PRO A 219 4.45 19.94 3.27
C PRO A 219 3.58 18.68 3.40
N LYS A 220 2.75 18.64 4.44
CA LYS A 220 1.68 17.64 4.65
C LYS A 220 2.18 16.19 4.55
N ILE A 221 3.17 15.86 5.36
CA ILE A 221 3.73 14.50 5.45
C ILE A 221 3.20 13.84 6.72
N LEU A 222 2.31 12.87 6.56
CA LEU A 222 1.79 12.02 7.64
C LEU A 222 2.54 10.69 7.64
N ARG A 223 2.97 10.23 8.81
CA ARG A 223 3.54 8.90 9.01
C ARG A 223 2.61 8.04 9.82
N ALA A 224 2.36 6.82 9.36
CA ALA A 224 1.67 5.76 10.07
C ALA A 224 2.56 4.52 10.12
N GLU A 225 2.71 3.89 11.29
CA GLU A 225 3.48 2.66 11.47
C GLU A 225 2.64 1.66 12.26
N LEU A 226 2.75 0.38 11.88
CA LEU A 226 2.09 -0.74 12.55
C LEU A 226 3.13 -1.81 12.89
N ALA A 227 3.19 -2.20 14.16
CA ALA A 227 4.06 -3.26 14.67
C ALA A 227 3.22 -4.42 15.19
N VAL A 228 3.61 -5.65 14.84
CA VAL A 228 2.91 -6.89 15.25
C VAL A 228 3.70 -7.73 16.24
N GLY A 229 5.00 -7.40 16.46
CA GLY A 229 5.84 -8.14 17.39
C GLY A 229 6.01 -9.61 16.96
N ALA A 230 6.52 -9.84 15.76
CA ALA A 230 6.78 -11.18 15.24
C ALA A 230 8.07 -11.79 15.81
N GLY A 231 8.28 -13.08 15.55
CA GLY A 231 9.50 -13.79 15.95
C GLY A 231 10.73 -13.43 15.12
N ALA A 232 11.90 -13.86 15.57
CA ALA A 232 13.17 -13.57 14.90
C ALA A 232 13.17 -14.03 13.42
N GLY A 233 13.58 -13.14 12.52
CA GLY A 233 13.66 -13.40 11.09
C GLY A 233 12.40 -13.05 10.28
N GLU A 234 11.30 -12.68 10.93
CA GLU A 234 10.08 -12.22 10.27
C GLU A 234 9.99 -10.68 10.28
N LEU A 235 9.17 -10.14 9.37
CA LEU A 235 8.86 -8.71 9.40
C LEU A 235 7.98 -8.40 10.62
N GLU A 236 8.50 -7.58 11.54
CA GLU A 236 7.83 -7.24 12.79
C GLU A 236 6.99 -5.98 12.72
N ALA A 237 7.35 -5.08 11.83
CA ALA A 237 6.66 -3.80 11.68
C ALA A 237 6.83 -3.23 10.27
N ALA A 238 5.85 -2.45 9.85
CA ALA A 238 5.86 -1.74 8.58
C ALA A 238 5.34 -0.31 8.76
N GLY A 239 5.72 0.58 7.85
CA GLY A 239 5.30 1.96 7.86
C GLY A 239 4.78 2.45 6.53
N LEU A 240 3.97 3.50 6.60
CA LEU A 240 3.51 4.30 5.48
C LEU A 240 3.90 5.75 5.70
N VAL A 241 4.46 6.37 4.68
CA VAL A 241 4.54 7.82 4.57
C VAL A 241 3.53 8.27 3.52
N LEU A 242 2.72 9.24 3.91
CA LEU A 242 1.65 9.80 3.09
C LEU A 242 1.94 11.29 2.87
N ILE A 243 2.11 11.69 1.60
CA ILE A 243 2.26 13.11 1.25
C ILE A 243 0.96 13.59 0.62
N ASN A 244 0.50 14.75 1.02
CA ASN A 244 -0.83 15.29 0.68
C ASN A 244 -1.97 14.30 0.98
N PRO A 245 -2.01 13.65 2.16
CA PRO A 245 -3.11 12.74 2.47
C PRO A 245 -4.46 13.45 2.38
N PRO A 246 -5.54 12.71 2.03
CA PRO A 246 -6.89 13.23 2.17
C PRO A 246 -7.14 13.80 3.58
N TRP A 247 -7.87 14.90 3.66
CA TRP A 247 -8.05 15.65 4.91
C TRP A 247 -8.66 14.81 6.07
N ARG A 248 -9.51 13.81 5.76
CA ARG A 248 -10.09 12.89 6.76
C ARG A 248 -9.16 11.75 7.15
N LEU A 249 -8.11 11.47 6.35
CA LEU A 249 -7.35 10.23 6.49
C LEU A 249 -6.65 10.13 7.84
N ALA A 250 -6.14 11.22 8.38
CA ALA A 250 -5.48 11.21 9.68
C ALA A 250 -6.44 10.78 10.80
N GLU A 251 -7.68 11.28 10.79
CA GLU A 251 -8.71 10.89 11.77
C GLU A 251 -9.18 9.44 11.55
N GLU A 252 -9.38 9.03 10.31
CA GLU A 252 -9.72 7.63 9.99
C GLU A 252 -8.62 6.66 10.46
N LEU A 253 -7.35 7.05 10.31
CA LEU A 253 -6.22 6.22 10.78
C LEU A 253 -6.14 6.15 12.31
N LYS A 254 -6.54 7.18 13.06
CA LYS A 254 -6.67 7.09 14.53
C LYS A 254 -7.67 6.02 14.94
N ILE A 255 -8.78 5.90 14.20
CA ILE A 255 -9.81 4.89 14.46
C ILE A 255 -9.33 3.49 14.05
N LEU A 256 -8.59 3.37 12.95
CA LEU A 256 -8.21 2.08 12.36
C LEU A 256 -6.99 1.43 13.01
N LEU A 257 -5.97 2.22 13.36
CA LEU A 257 -4.66 1.66 13.72
C LEU A 257 -4.67 0.90 15.04
N ASP A 258 -5.39 1.37 16.05
CA ASP A 258 -5.46 0.67 17.34
C ASP A 258 -6.15 -0.71 17.23
N PRO A 259 -7.35 -0.85 16.61
CA PRO A 259 -7.95 -2.16 16.37
C PRO A 259 -7.07 -3.08 15.51
N LEU A 260 -6.46 -2.56 14.44
CA LEU A 260 -5.58 -3.35 13.58
C LEU A 260 -4.36 -3.85 14.36
N ALA A 261 -3.73 -2.99 15.18
CA ALA A 261 -2.61 -3.39 16.01
C ALA A 261 -2.99 -4.53 16.98
N ARG A 262 -4.16 -4.43 17.63
CA ARG A 262 -4.65 -5.47 18.57
C ARG A 262 -4.96 -6.79 17.86
N VAL A 263 -5.62 -6.74 16.71
CA VAL A 263 -6.00 -7.94 15.94
C VAL A 263 -4.79 -8.64 15.34
N LEU A 264 -3.82 -7.86 14.85
CA LEU A 264 -2.66 -8.38 14.11
C LEU A 264 -1.45 -8.70 14.99
N VAL A 265 -1.49 -8.35 16.28
CA VAL A 265 -0.39 -8.63 17.21
C VAL A 265 -0.06 -10.12 17.27
N ARG A 266 1.23 -10.45 17.26
CA ARG A 266 1.78 -11.82 17.28
C ARG A 266 2.72 -12.05 18.45
N GLY A 267 3.28 -11.00 19.01
CA GLY A 267 4.24 -11.08 20.10
C GLY A 267 4.45 -9.74 20.81
N PRO A 268 5.42 -9.67 21.73
CA PRO A 268 5.78 -8.45 22.43
C PRO A 268 6.19 -7.33 21.48
N GLY A 269 5.89 -6.08 21.83
CA GLY A 269 6.27 -4.92 21.01
C GLY A 269 5.27 -4.56 19.92
N GLY A 270 4.10 -5.22 19.88
CA GLY A 270 2.99 -4.81 19.01
C GLY A 270 2.47 -3.42 19.37
N GLY A 271 1.97 -2.70 18.36
CA GLY A 271 1.43 -1.36 18.55
C GLY A 271 1.43 -0.54 17.26
N TYR A 272 1.15 0.74 17.40
CA TYR A 272 1.14 1.64 16.24
C TYR A 272 1.72 3.01 16.58
N ARG A 273 2.03 3.77 15.51
CA ARG A 273 2.42 5.18 15.58
C ARG A 273 1.68 5.94 14.48
N LEU A 274 1.18 7.12 14.81
CA LEU A 274 0.61 8.05 13.85
C LEU A 274 1.05 9.47 14.21
N ASN A 275 1.79 10.13 13.32
CA ASN A 275 2.21 11.50 13.56
C ASN A 275 2.53 12.23 12.25
N TRP A 276 2.36 13.53 12.27
CA TRP A 276 2.83 14.39 11.21
C TRP A 276 4.36 14.55 11.31
N LEU A 277 5.08 14.24 10.23
CA LEU A 277 6.50 14.60 10.08
C LEU A 277 6.63 16.08 9.73
N ARG A 278 5.65 16.58 8.96
CA ARG A 278 5.51 17.99 8.62
C ARG A 278 4.02 18.30 8.38
N GLY A 279 3.51 19.36 9.02
CA GLY A 279 2.13 19.82 8.87
C GLY A 279 1.89 20.60 7.56
N GLU A 280 0.78 21.30 7.51
CA GLU A 280 0.54 22.34 6.50
C GLU A 280 1.59 23.46 6.67
N ALA A 281 2.05 24.02 5.56
CA ALA A 281 2.98 25.15 5.57
C ALA A 281 2.25 26.43 6.01
#